data_29ce933a30b81ba2141d6758ae438808
#
_entry.id   29ce933a30b81ba2141d6758ae438808
#
_cell.length_a   1.000
_cell.length_b   1.000
_cell.length_c   1.000
_cell.angle_alpha   90.00
_cell.angle_beta   90.00
_cell.angle_gamma   90.00
#
_symmetry.space_group_name_H-M   'P 1'
#
loop_
_entity.id
_entity.type
_entity.pdbx_description
1 polymer ?
#
loop_
_entity_poly.entity_id
_entity_poly.type
_entity_poly.pdbx_seq_one_letter_code
_entity_poly.pdbx_strand_id
1 'polypeptide(L)'
;MSAIEEKKTKPPDKPTDYFKCIKIPIKHVLKNPDINLPKITDAVIKCNKIVINTLMFMKLYLLDHFEKNNKLPEIDKVFVNSCMKILCNESASGRPPKKEIKDLKDKLTAFYNSDYKPLIKDINLDYTHLNTVLDYLTIGIITMYENNIKLHYVEYIERYVNIIWKKKETIVKIKEENKDEEKQKELVNEFCRQLRKIKTDILEITTEYKSDVKYHNWIKEIKKTITPNKDKYQKDNLYYDLQCNPQDYLSCMIRMMKEVEKDKVMIYNVFPMRNDIIMKSIKLDTTTLVHLLFTQKQGNKTDYLLEGNLKKYENKIWEFFFRTERQCFKKPKYTFHHMIETDGVSCSILMLRNDLIGKRIPNIKVGSNTEQYIDELSDYTNIKNKKIVAIDPGEVIKFIE
;
A
#
# COMPACT_ATOMS: atom_id res chain seq x y z
N MET A 1 -19.21 50.72 13.68
CA MET A 1 -19.45 49.29 13.52
C MET A 1 -18.41 48.77 12.52
N SER A 2 -17.32 48.19 13.02
CA SER A 2 -16.23 47.65 12.20
C SER A 2 -16.60 46.23 11.78
N ALA A 3 -16.68 46.00 10.46
CA ALA A 3 -16.86 44.68 9.90
C ALA A 3 -15.64 43.82 10.24
N ILE A 4 -15.86 42.75 10.97
CA ILE A 4 -14.88 41.71 11.23
C ILE A 4 -14.77 40.93 9.90
N GLU A 5 -13.70 41.15 9.15
CA GLU A 5 -13.34 40.29 8.03
C GLU A 5 -13.05 38.88 8.58
N GLU A 6 -13.97 37.95 8.36
CA GLU A 6 -13.72 36.51 8.56
C GLU A 6 -12.54 36.12 7.67
N LYS A 7 -11.40 35.91 8.28
CA LYS A 7 -10.25 35.25 7.61
C LYS A 7 -10.72 33.89 7.08
N LYS A 8 -10.98 33.83 5.76
CA LYS A 8 -11.23 32.55 5.07
C LYS A 8 -10.07 31.61 5.41
N THR A 9 -10.33 30.63 6.26
CA THR A 9 -9.35 29.58 6.59
C THR A 9 -9.08 28.80 5.32
N LYS A 10 -7.83 28.84 4.88
CA LYS A 10 -7.36 28.09 3.73
C LYS A 10 -7.56 26.58 4.02
N PRO A 11 -8.09 25.79 3.07
CA PRO A 11 -8.22 24.35 3.28
C PRO A 11 -6.85 23.74 3.66
N PRO A 12 -6.81 22.72 4.53
CA PRO A 12 -5.55 22.11 4.97
C PRO A 12 -4.75 21.60 3.76
N ASP A 13 -3.44 21.91 3.75
CA ASP A 13 -2.56 21.50 2.67
C ASP A 13 -2.50 19.97 2.58
N LYS A 14 -2.58 19.42 1.37
CA LYS A 14 -2.39 17.97 1.13
C LYS A 14 -0.91 17.60 1.30
N PRO A 15 -0.56 16.35 1.64
CA PRO A 15 0.85 15.90 1.70
C PRO A 15 1.63 16.21 0.42
N THR A 16 0.99 16.16 -0.74
CA THR A 16 1.55 16.55 -2.03
C THR A 16 1.93 18.02 -2.12
N ASP A 17 1.40 18.87 -1.26
CA ASP A 17 1.71 20.30 -1.21
C ASP A 17 2.94 20.59 -0.35
N TYR A 18 3.31 19.67 0.53
CA TYR A 18 4.48 19.79 1.41
C TYR A 18 5.78 19.48 0.69
N PHE A 19 5.71 18.54 -0.24
CA PHE A 19 6.88 18.02 -0.95
C PHE A 19 6.75 18.22 -2.47
N LYS A 20 7.91 18.35 -3.10
CA LYS A 20 8.05 18.23 -4.54
C LYS A 20 9.14 17.22 -4.85
N CYS A 21 8.94 16.41 -5.89
CA CYS A 21 9.95 15.49 -6.38
C CYS A 21 10.47 15.95 -7.75
N ILE A 22 11.79 15.94 -7.92
CA ILE A 22 12.45 16.21 -9.21
C ILE A 22 13.07 14.91 -9.68
N LYS A 23 12.59 14.38 -10.80
CA LYS A 23 13.09 13.12 -11.36
C LYS A 23 14.18 13.38 -12.39
N ILE A 24 15.31 12.69 -12.25
CA ILE A 24 16.49 12.85 -13.11
C ILE A 24 17.28 11.54 -13.16
N PRO A 25 18.04 11.24 -14.24
CA PRO A 25 18.99 10.13 -14.24
C PRO A 25 20.03 10.28 -13.13
N ILE A 26 20.25 9.24 -12.32
CA ILE A 26 21.15 9.32 -11.15
C ILE A 26 22.59 9.66 -11.54
N LYS A 27 23.08 9.18 -12.68
CA LYS A 27 24.43 9.49 -13.19
C LYS A 27 24.70 10.98 -13.33
N HIS A 28 23.69 11.80 -13.58
CA HIS A 28 23.86 13.24 -13.77
C HIS A 28 24.11 13.98 -12.46
N VAL A 29 23.66 13.44 -11.35
CA VAL A 29 23.77 14.07 -10.01
C VAL A 29 24.79 13.39 -9.11
N LEU A 30 25.15 12.14 -9.37
CA LEU A 30 26.10 11.38 -8.59
C LEU A 30 27.54 11.79 -8.94
N LYS A 31 28.38 12.01 -7.91
CA LYS A 31 29.83 12.17 -8.10
C LYS A 31 30.48 10.80 -8.18
N ASN A 32 31.55 10.68 -8.99
CA ASN A 32 32.26 9.44 -9.22
C ASN A 32 31.31 8.25 -9.51
N PRO A 33 30.47 8.36 -10.56
CA PRO A 33 29.42 7.36 -10.83
C PRO A 33 29.99 5.96 -11.03
N ASP A 34 31.19 5.81 -11.62
CA ASP A 34 31.83 4.51 -11.83
C ASP A 34 32.12 3.74 -10.52
N ILE A 35 32.30 4.46 -9.41
CA ILE A 35 32.57 3.86 -8.09
C ILE A 35 31.28 3.74 -7.28
N ASN A 36 30.44 4.80 -7.27
CA ASN A 36 29.31 4.89 -6.35
C ASN A 36 28.04 4.23 -6.90
N LEU A 37 27.83 4.27 -8.23
CA LEU A 37 26.63 3.70 -8.84
C LEU A 37 26.53 2.18 -8.67
N PRO A 38 27.61 1.38 -8.85
CA PRO A 38 27.55 -0.05 -8.60
C PRO A 38 27.10 -0.41 -7.18
N LYS A 39 27.56 0.35 -6.16
CA LYS A 39 27.16 0.14 -4.77
C LYS A 39 25.66 0.43 -4.55
N ILE A 40 25.15 1.51 -5.14
CA ILE A 40 23.73 1.87 -5.09
C ILE A 40 22.89 0.82 -5.80
N THR A 41 23.32 0.38 -6.98
CA THR A 41 22.61 -0.65 -7.76
C THR A 41 22.57 -1.99 -7.03
N ASP A 42 23.67 -2.41 -6.41
CA ASP A 42 23.73 -3.61 -5.59
C ASP A 42 22.75 -3.51 -4.39
N ALA A 43 22.72 -2.35 -3.71
CA ALA A 43 21.77 -2.10 -2.64
C ALA A 43 20.31 -2.19 -3.13
N VAL A 44 19.98 -1.63 -4.30
CA VAL A 44 18.65 -1.75 -4.91
C VAL A 44 18.29 -3.20 -5.15
N ILE A 45 19.19 -3.98 -5.73
CA ILE A 45 18.98 -5.41 -6.03
C ILE A 45 18.74 -6.20 -4.73
N LYS A 46 19.61 -6.02 -3.73
CA LYS A 46 19.50 -6.68 -2.41
C LYS A 46 18.18 -6.34 -1.74
N CYS A 47 17.80 -5.07 -1.67
CA CYS A 47 16.55 -4.61 -1.09
C CYS A 47 15.32 -5.21 -1.81
N ASN A 48 15.32 -5.27 -3.13
CA ASN A 48 14.22 -5.87 -3.87
C ASN A 48 14.10 -7.37 -3.60
N LYS A 49 15.21 -8.11 -3.54
CA LYS A 49 15.22 -9.53 -3.16
C LYS A 49 14.67 -9.77 -1.76
N ILE A 50 15.06 -8.93 -0.79
CA ILE A 50 14.55 -9.00 0.58
C ILE A 50 13.04 -8.79 0.59
N VAL A 51 12.52 -7.77 -0.10
CA VAL A 51 11.07 -7.49 -0.14
C VAL A 51 10.30 -8.64 -0.79
N ILE A 52 10.78 -9.19 -1.90
CA ILE A 52 10.13 -10.32 -2.59
C ILE A 52 10.00 -11.52 -1.63
N ASN A 53 11.10 -11.90 -0.99
CA ASN A 53 11.10 -13.01 -0.06
C ASN A 53 10.24 -12.74 1.18
N THR A 54 10.24 -11.51 1.68
CA THR A 54 9.37 -11.11 2.79
C THR A 54 7.90 -11.25 2.44
N LEU A 55 7.48 -10.81 1.25
CA LEU A 55 6.10 -10.96 0.79
C LEU A 55 5.68 -12.43 0.64
N MET A 56 6.59 -13.28 0.13
CA MET A 56 6.34 -14.73 0.03
C MET A 56 6.22 -15.38 1.41
N PHE A 57 7.14 -15.08 2.32
CA PHE A 57 7.12 -15.57 3.70
C PHE A 57 5.86 -15.14 4.44
N MET A 58 5.52 -13.84 4.38
CA MET A 58 4.31 -13.30 4.98
C MET A 58 3.05 -13.97 4.44
N LYS A 59 2.95 -14.15 3.11
CA LYS A 59 1.81 -14.84 2.48
C LYS A 59 1.59 -16.23 3.08
N LEU A 60 2.64 -17.05 3.14
CA LEU A 60 2.54 -18.41 3.67
C LEU A 60 2.21 -18.42 5.16
N TYR A 61 2.87 -17.58 5.95
CA TYR A 61 2.59 -17.46 7.38
C TYR A 61 1.17 -16.99 7.68
N LEU A 62 0.67 -15.98 6.96
CA LEU A 62 -0.69 -15.45 7.14
C LEU A 62 -1.74 -16.50 6.77
N LEU A 63 -1.50 -17.31 5.72
CA LEU A 63 -2.41 -18.40 5.35
C LEU A 63 -2.43 -19.50 6.43
N ASP A 64 -1.27 -19.96 6.86
CA ASP A 64 -1.15 -20.98 7.93
C ASP A 64 -1.79 -20.50 9.23
N HIS A 65 -1.48 -19.25 9.63
CA HIS A 65 -2.07 -18.66 10.82
C HIS A 65 -3.59 -18.53 10.72
N PHE A 66 -4.11 -18.14 9.55
CA PHE A 66 -5.55 -18.03 9.32
C PHE A 66 -6.24 -19.41 9.36
N GLU A 67 -5.61 -20.45 8.82
CA GLU A 67 -6.14 -21.82 8.88
C GLU A 67 -6.24 -22.36 10.31
N LYS A 68 -5.25 -22.07 11.14
CA LYS A 68 -5.19 -22.51 12.53
C LYS A 68 -6.12 -21.72 13.46
N ASN A 69 -6.24 -20.40 13.22
CA ASN A 69 -6.87 -19.48 14.20
C ASN A 69 -8.14 -18.78 13.67
N ASN A 70 -8.47 -18.93 12.39
CA ASN A 70 -9.54 -18.19 11.67
C ASN A 70 -9.44 -16.65 11.84
N LYS A 71 -8.27 -16.15 12.18
CA LYS A 71 -7.95 -14.75 12.45
C LYS A 71 -6.55 -14.43 11.94
N LEU A 72 -6.31 -13.19 11.51
CA LEU A 72 -4.99 -12.72 11.10
C LEU A 72 -4.33 -11.89 12.20
N PRO A 73 -2.98 -11.92 12.30
CA PRO A 73 -2.26 -10.94 13.09
C PRO A 73 -2.33 -9.57 12.40
N GLU A 74 -2.16 -8.51 13.18
CA GLU A 74 -2.01 -7.16 12.64
C GLU A 74 -0.72 -7.06 11.81
N ILE A 75 -0.84 -6.50 10.61
CA ILE A 75 0.30 -6.27 9.72
C ILE A 75 0.87 -4.89 10.04
N ASP A 76 1.57 -4.80 11.15
CA ASP A 76 2.22 -3.59 11.63
C ASP A 76 3.73 -3.57 11.34
N LYS A 77 4.40 -2.50 11.77
CA LYS A 77 5.86 -2.37 11.62
C LYS A 77 6.65 -3.46 12.35
N VAL A 78 6.16 -3.90 13.51
CA VAL A 78 6.84 -4.91 14.33
C VAL A 78 6.79 -6.26 13.63
N PHE A 79 5.61 -6.62 13.11
CA PHE A 79 5.40 -7.86 12.38
C PHE A 79 6.26 -7.91 11.10
N VAL A 80 6.14 -6.92 10.22
CA VAL A 80 6.88 -6.90 8.95
C VAL A 80 8.39 -6.86 9.16
N ASN A 81 8.87 -6.02 10.08
CA ASN A 81 10.31 -5.93 10.40
C ASN A 81 10.83 -7.26 10.98
N SER A 82 10.05 -7.93 11.82
CA SER A 82 10.42 -9.25 12.34
C SER A 82 10.53 -10.31 11.23
N CYS A 83 9.61 -10.31 10.26
CA CYS A 83 9.70 -11.19 9.10
C CYS A 83 10.98 -10.93 8.28
N MET A 84 11.30 -9.66 8.00
CA MET A 84 12.51 -9.28 7.25
C MET A 84 13.79 -9.70 7.97
N LYS A 85 13.86 -9.47 9.28
CA LYS A 85 15.05 -9.80 10.08
C LYS A 85 15.30 -11.30 10.19
N ILE A 86 14.25 -12.10 10.29
CA ILE A 86 14.38 -13.57 10.29
C ILE A 86 14.92 -14.07 8.94
N LEU A 87 14.42 -13.55 7.84
CA LEU A 87 14.88 -13.89 6.51
C LEU A 87 16.34 -13.50 6.25
N CYS A 88 16.80 -12.41 6.85
CA CYS A 88 18.16 -11.92 6.75
C CYS A 88 19.13 -12.54 7.77
N ASN A 89 18.70 -13.50 8.59
CA ASN A 89 19.49 -14.13 9.66
C ASN A 89 20.16 -13.11 10.59
N GLU A 90 19.43 -12.03 10.94
CA GLU A 90 19.99 -11.00 11.83
C GLU A 90 20.29 -11.60 13.21
N SER A 91 21.57 -11.60 13.59
CA SER A 91 21.97 -11.95 14.95
C SER A 91 21.40 -10.90 15.93
N ALA A 92 20.81 -11.37 17.02
CA ALA A 92 20.31 -10.49 18.07
C ALA A 92 21.48 -9.71 18.70
N SER A 93 21.65 -8.46 18.27
CA SER A 93 22.59 -7.54 18.87
C SER A 93 21.82 -6.40 19.57
N GLY A 94 22.21 -6.04 20.77
CA GLY A 94 21.64 -4.92 21.50
C GLY A 94 20.68 -5.32 22.62
N ARG A 95 19.84 -4.39 23.08
CA ARG A 95 18.91 -4.58 24.20
C ARG A 95 17.87 -5.65 23.89
N PRO A 96 17.59 -6.60 24.81
CA PRO A 96 16.61 -7.63 24.58
C PRO A 96 15.22 -7.02 24.27
N PRO A 97 14.47 -7.58 23.29
CA PRO A 97 13.16 -7.07 22.93
C PRO A 97 12.14 -7.29 24.07
N LYS A 98 11.08 -6.50 24.07
CA LYS A 98 9.92 -6.74 24.96
C LYS A 98 9.38 -8.16 24.75
N LYS A 99 8.78 -8.76 25.79
CA LYS A 99 8.29 -10.13 25.80
C LYS A 99 7.36 -10.43 24.60
N GLU A 100 6.41 -9.56 24.31
CA GLU A 100 5.45 -9.71 23.19
C GLU A 100 6.16 -9.79 21.83
N ILE A 101 7.19 -8.98 21.62
CA ILE A 101 7.99 -8.99 20.38
C ILE A 101 8.83 -10.28 20.32
N LYS A 102 9.31 -10.76 21.45
CA LYS A 102 10.06 -12.02 21.53
C LYS A 102 9.15 -13.19 21.17
N ASP A 103 7.97 -13.27 21.76
CA ASP A 103 6.99 -14.33 21.51
C ASP A 103 6.55 -14.37 20.04
N LEU A 104 6.38 -13.20 19.41
CA LEU A 104 6.12 -13.09 17.97
C LEU A 104 7.30 -13.62 17.14
N LYS A 105 8.52 -13.18 17.45
CA LYS A 105 9.73 -13.64 16.76
C LYS A 105 9.93 -15.14 16.88
N ASP A 106 9.71 -15.71 18.04
CA ASP A 106 9.85 -17.15 18.30
C ASP A 106 8.86 -17.94 17.42
N LYS A 107 7.59 -17.50 17.32
CA LYS A 107 6.58 -18.12 16.43
C LYS A 107 6.98 -18.01 14.95
N LEU A 108 7.39 -16.82 14.51
CA LEU A 108 7.82 -16.61 13.14
C LEU A 108 9.07 -17.43 12.78
N THR A 109 10.03 -17.55 13.72
CA THR A 109 11.26 -18.34 13.53
C THR A 109 10.95 -19.83 13.46
N ALA A 110 10.03 -20.32 14.30
CA ALA A 110 9.57 -21.71 14.24
C ALA A 110 8.97 -21.99 12.86
N PHE A 111 8.03 -21.18 12.38
CA PHE A 111 7.42 -21.34 11.06
C PHE A 111 8.44 -21.19 9.92
N TYR A 112 9.40 -20.27 10.04
CA TYR A 112 10.48 -20.13 9.05
C TYR A 112 11.27 -21.43 8.90
N ASN A 113 11.68 -22.06 10.02
CA ASN A 113 12.50 -23.25 10.00
C ASN A 113 11.74 -24.50 9.55
N SER A 114 10.47 -24.67 9.97
CA SER A 114 9.66 -25.85 9.66
C SER A 114 9.03 -25.83 8.27
N ASP A 115 8.48 -24.67 7.87
CA ASP A 115 7.58 -24.62 6.73
C ASP A 115 8.14 -23.79 5.55
N TYR A 116 8.89 -22.71 5.81
CA TYR A 116 9.35 -21.83 4.74
C TYR A 116 10.74 -22.21 4.20
N LYS A 117 11.72 -22.38 5.09
CA LYS A 117 13.11 -22.67 4.71
C LYS A 117 13.26 -23.90 3.82
N PRO A 118 12.51 -25.00 4.01
CA PRO A 118 12.58 -26.15 3.11
C PRO A 118 12.09 -25.88 1.68
N LEU A 119 11.27 -24.84 1.47
CA LEU A 119 10.70 -24.49 0.17
C LEU A 119 11.62 -23.60 -0.66
N ILE A 120 12.57 -22.92 -0.03
CA ILE A 120 13.51 -22.03 -0.70
C ILE A 120 14.88 -22.68 -0.78
N LYS A 121 15.52 -22.56 -1.95
CA LYS A 121 16.95 -22.86 -2.06
C LYS A 121 17.72 -21.82 -1.26
N ASP A 122 18.93 -22.16 -0.79
CA ASP A 122 19.79 -21.28 0.00
C ASP A 122 19.86 -19.87 -0.59
N ILE A 123 19.05 -18.97 -0.05
CA ILE A 123 19.02 -17.57 -0.43
C ILE A 123 19.79 -16.81 0.65
N ASN A 124 20.98 -16.34 0.31
CA ASN A 124 21.72 -15.43 1.17
C ASN A 124 21.16 -14.02 0.97
N LEU A 125 20.34 -13.55 1.92
CA LEU A 125 19.82 -12.20 1.96
C LEU A 125 20.74 -11.31 2.80
N ASP A 126 21.83 -10.85 2.18
CA ASP A 126 22.74 -9.89 2.80
C ASP A 126 22.09 -8.51 2.92
N TYR A 127 21.94 -8.02 4.15
CA TYR A 127 21.38 -6.71 4.47
C TYR A 127 22.43 -5.74 5.05
N THR A 128 23.69 -6.11 5.03
CA THR A 128 24.79 -5.30 5.55
C THR A 128 24.72 -3.86 5.00
N HIS A 129 24.73 -2.88 5.88
CA HIS A 129 24.59 -1.45 5.58
C HIS A 129 23.19 -0.99 5.09
N LEU A 130 22.16 -1.83 5.15
CA LEU A 130 20.82 -1.53 4.64
C LEU A 130 19.75 -1.30 5.73
N ASN A 131 20.10 -1.34 7.01
CA ASN A 131 19.15 -1.28 8.14
C ASN A 131 18.12 -0.13 8.00
N THR A 132 18.60 1.10 7.73
CA THR A 132 17.71 2.26 7.57
C THR A 132 16.80 2.13 6.34
N VAL A 133 17.31 1.52 5.25
CA VAL A 133 16.50 1.25 4.06
C VAL A 133 15.39 0.24 4.36
N LEU A 134 15.69 -0.79 5.16
CA LEU A 134 14.70 -1.80 5.57
C LEU A 134 13.54 -1.18 6.35
N ASP A 135 13.78 -0.16 7.17
CA ASP A 135 12.71 0.56 7.87
C ASP A 135 11.75 1.25 6.89
N TYR A 136 12.25 1.86 5.81
CA TYR A 136 11.42 2.43 4.75
C TYR A 136 10.67 1.35 3.96
N LEU A 137 11.33 0.21 3.69
CA LEU A 137 10.72 -0.91 2.99
C LEU A 137 9.60 -1.56 3.82
N THR A 138 9.76 -1.62 5.14
CA THR A 138 8.72 -2.08 6.08
C THR A 138 7.43 -1.27 5.90
N ILE A 139 7.53 0.06 5.91
CA ILE A 139 6.38 0.95 5.66
C ILE A 139 5.81 0.71 4.26
N GLY A 140 6.67 0.53 3.27
CA GLY A 140 6.28 0.23 1.89
C GLY A 140 5.48 -1.08 1.77
N ILE A 141 5.86 -2.13 2.49
CA ILE A 141 5.14 -3.41 2.51
C ILE A 141 3.76 -3.26 3.14
N ILE A 142 3.65 -2.58 4.29
CA ILE A 142 2.35 -2.30 4.94
C ILE A 142 1.43 -1.57 3.96
N THR A 143 1.94 -0.49 3.35
CA THR A 143 1.19 0.29 2.35
C THR A 143 0.77 -0.56 1.15
N MET A 144 1.61 -1.51 0.71
CA MET A 144 1.25 -2.44 -0.37
C MET A 144 0.07 -3.33 0.02
N TYR A 145 0.06 -3.89 1.24
CA TYR A 145 -1.07 -4.68 1.74
C TYR A 145 -2.35 -3.84 1.80
N GLU A 146 -2.29 -2.68 2.42
CA GLU A 146 -3.44 -1.78 2.54
C GLU A 146 -3.99 -1.36 1.17
N ASN A 147 -3.13 -0.94 0.25
CA ASN A 147 -3.55 -0.54 -1.09
C ASN A 147 -4.11 -1.71 -1.89
N ASN A 148 -3.51 -2.91 -1.78
CA ASN A 148 -4.02 -4.10 -2.45
C ASN A 148 -5.46 -4.41 -2.00
N ILE A 149 -5.72 -4.33 -0.70
CA ILE A 149 -7.05 -4.57 -0.14
C ILE A 149 -8.03 -3.49 -0.62
N LYS A 150 -7.66 -2.20 -0.50
CA LYS A 150 -8.52 -1.07 -0.91
C LYS A 150 -8.93 -1.14 -2.38
N LEU A 151 -8.00 -1.49 -3.25
CA LEU A 151 -8.22 -1.54 -4.69
C LEU A 151 -9.04 -2.76 -5.11
N HIS A 152 -8.85 -3.89 -4.45
CA HIS A 152 -9.34 -5.17 -4.97
C HIS A 152 -10.49 -5.78 -4.19
N TYR A 153 -10.78 -5.37 -2.95
CA TYR A 153 -11.82 -6.00 -2.15
C TYR A 153 -13.18 -6.02 -2.86
N VAL A 154 -13.61 -4.89 -3.38
CA VAL A 154 -14.92 -4.76 -4.07
C VAL A 154 -14.94 -5.58 -5.37
N GLU A 155 -13.83 -5.62 -6.11
CA GLU A 155 -13.66 -6.45 -7.30
C GLU A 155 -13.74 -7.94 -6.97
N TYR A 156 -13.17 -8.34 -5.83
CA TYR A 156 -13.20 -9.73 -5.38
C TYR A 156 -14.60 -10.18 -4.97
N ILE A 157 -15.39 -9.31 -4.36
CA ILE A 157 -16.82 -9.59 -4.12
C ILE A 157 -17.53 -9.83 -5.46
N GLU A 158 -17.31 -9.00 -6.46
CA GLU A 158 -17.92 -9.19 -7.78
C GLU A 158 -17.50 -10.51 -8.45
N ARG A 159 -16.20 -10.81 -8.43
CA ARG A 159 -15.68 -12.08 -8.95
C ARG A 159 -16.25 -13.27 -8.20
N TYR A 160 -16.29 -13.19 -6.87
CA TYR A 160 -16.86 -14.22 -6.02
C TYR A 160 -18.33 -14.50 -6.34
N VAL A 161 -19.17 -13.46 -6.40
CA VAL A 161 -20.59 -13.57 -6.79
C VAL A 161 -20.74 -14.20 -8.18
N ASN A 162 -19.94 -13.76 -9.16
CA ASN A 162 -19.96 -14.29 -10.51
C ASN A 162 -19.58 -15.78 -10.59
N ILE A 163 -18.66 -16.24 -9.73
CA ILE A 163 -18.23 -17.64 -9.67
C ILE A 163 -19.28 -18.50 -8.97
N ILE A 164 -19.74 -18.10 -7.78
CA ILE A 164 -20.72 -18.86 -7.00
C ILE A 164 -22.02 -19.06 -7.78
N TRP A 165 -22.46 -18.02 -8.50
CA TRP A 165 -23.67 -18.09 -9.35
C TRP A 165 -23.36 -18.55 -10.78
N LYS A 166 -22.20 -19.15 -11.04
CA LYS A 166 -21.80 -19.76 -12.32
C LYS A 166 -22.17 -18.92 -13.51
N LYS A 167 -21.80 -17.60 -13.45
CA LYS A 167 -22.24 -16.61 -14.45
C LYS A 167 -22.00 -17.04 -15.89
N LYS A 168 -20.83 -17.60 -16.20
CA LYS A 168 -20.47 -18.01 -17.56
C LYS A 168 -21.34 -19.17 -18.04
N GLU A 169 -21.47 -20.21 -17.23
CA GLU A 169 -22.25 -21.41 -17.53
C GLU A 169 -23.72 -21.08 -17.66
N THR A 170 -24.27 -20.25 -16.80
CA THR A 170 -25.67 -19.81 -16.85
C THR A 170 -25.96 -19.01 -18.11
N ILE A 171 -25.05 -18.13 -18.55
CA ILE A 171 -25.21 -17.38 -19.81
C ILE A 171 -25.20 -18.32 -21.01
N VAL A 172 -24.30 -19.32 -21.03
CA VAL A 172 -24.26 -20.32 -22.10
C VAL A 172 -25.57 -21.09 -22.12
N LYS A 173 -26.04 -21.60 -21.00
CA LYS A 173 -27.30 -22.32 -20.87
C LYS A 173 -28.52 -21.51 -21.36
N ILE A 174 -28.62 -20.23 -20.96
CA ILE A 174 -29.69 -19.32 -21.42
C ILE A 174 -29.69 -19.22 -22.95
N LYS A 175 -28.52 -19.14 -23.59
CA LYS A 175 -28.40 -19.04 -25.04
C LYS A 175 -28.74 -20.34 -25.77
N GLU A 176 -28.41 -21.49 -25.19
CA GLU A 176 -28.73 -22.80 -25.76
C GLU A 176 -30.22 -23.14 -25.66
N GLU A 177 -30.85 -22.77 -24.53
CA GLU A 177 -32.27 -23.06 -24.28
C GLU A 177 -33.25 -22.16 -25.04
N ASN A 178 -32.79 -21.00 -25.54
CA ASN A 178 -33.64 -20.04 -26.23
C ASN A 178 -33.14 -19.82 -27.66
N LYS A 179 -34.02 -20.03 -28.64
CA LYS A 179 -33.74 -19.86 -30.09
C LYS A 179 -33.86 -18.39 -30.55
N ASP A 180 -34.63 -17.58 -29.82
CA ASP A 180 -34.86 -16.17 -30.11
C ASP A 180 -33.73 -15.31 -29.50
N GLU A 181 -33.01 -14.57 -30.34
CA GLU A 181 -31.90 -13.74 -29.97
C GLU A 181 -32.30 -12.55 -29.06
N GLU A 182 -33.47 -11.95 -29.27
CA GLU A 182 -33.95 -10.85 -28.45
C GLU A 182 -34.23 -11.33 -27.01
N LYS A 183 -34.93 -12.47 -26.92
CA LYS A 183 -35.24 -13.13 -25.66
C LYS A 183 -33.95 -13.58 -24.92
N GLN A 184 -32.97 -14.11 -25.68
CA GLN A 184 -31.63 -14.43 -25.08
C GLN A 184 -31.01 -13.20 -24.45
N LYS A 185 -30.95 -12.06 -25.17
CA LYS A 185 -30.39 -10.80 -24.68
C LYS A 185 -31.11 -10.30 -23.44
N GLU A 186 -32.44 -10.34 -23.45
CA GLU A 186 -33.26 -9.93 -22.31
C GLU A 186 -32.96 -10.77 -21.06
N LEU A 187 -32.96 -12.10 -21.15
CA LEU A 187 -32.70 -13.03 -20.06
C LEU A 187 -31.26 -12.88 -19.52
N VAL A 188 -30.28 -12.75 -20.40
CA VAL A 188 -28.87 -12.53 -19.99
C VAL A 188 -28.71 -11.19 -19.28
N ASN A 189 -29.35 -10.13 -19.80
CA ASN A 189 -29.31 -8.81 -19.20
C ASN A 189 -29.95 -8.80 -17.78
N GLU A 190 -31.13 -9.46 -17.67
CA GLU A 190 -31.78 -9.59 -16.37
C GLU A 190 -30.94 -10.35 -15.36
N PHE A 191 -30.37 -11.49 -15.76
CA PHE A 191 -29.50 -12.26 -14.90
C PHE A 191 -28.26 -11.45 -14.47
N CYS A 192 -27.61 -10.76 -15.40
CA CYS A 192 -26.49 -9.88 -15.07
C CYS A 192 -26.90 -8.69 -14.19
N ARG A 193 -28.13 -8.18 -14.33
CA ARG A 193 -28.70 -7.13 -13.45
C ARG A 193 -28.88 -7.66 -12.04
N GLN A 194 -29.38 -8.88 -11.89
CA GLN A 194 -29.53 -9.52 -10.58
C GLN A 194 -28.16 -9.71 -9.89
N LEU A 195 -27.13 -10.17 -10.60
CA LEU A 195 -25.78 -10.32 -10.03
C LEU A 195 -25.22 -8.98 -9.54
N ARG A 196 -25.47 -7.88 -10.26
CA ARG A 196 -25.09 -6.53 -9.83
C ARG A 196 -25.84 -6.10 -8.58
N LYS A 197 -27.15 -6.35 -8.50
CA LYS A 197 -27.96 -6.09 -7.30
C LYS A 197 -27.46 -6.88 -6.10
N ILE A 198 -27.16 -8.17 -6.27
CA ILE A 198 -26.57 -9.02 -5.20
C ILE A 198 -25.26 -8.42 -4.69
N LYS A 199 -24.37 -7.98 -5.60
CA LYS A 199 -23.13 -7.29 -5.21
C LYS A 199 -23.41 -6.04 -4.38
N THR A 200 -24.36 -5.21 -4.81
CA THR A 200 -24.76 -3.99 -4.10
C THR A 200 -25.33 -4.33 -2.72
N ASP A 201 -26.22 -5.30 -2.64
CA ASP A 201 -26.82 -5.75 -1.38
C ASP A 201 -25.78 -6.28 -0.37
N ILE A 202 -24.70 -6.92 -0.87
CA ILE A 202 -23.58 -7.34 -0.02
C ILE A 202 -22.79 -6.15 0.50
N LEU A 203 -22.55 -5.13 -0.32
CA LEU A 203 -21.73 -3.97 0.01
C LEU A 203 -22.48 -2.89 0.81
N GLU A 204 -23.80 -2.84 0.73
CA GLU A 204 -24.62 -1.91 1.51
C GLU A 204 -24.87 -2.47 2.94
N ILE A 205 -24.85 -1.59 3.93
CA ILE A 205 -25.07 -1.97 5.34
C ILE A 205 -26.56 -2.23 5.63
N THR A 206 -27.45 -1.81 4.73
CA THR A 206 -28.89 -2.00 4.86
C THR A 206 -29.30 -3.47 4.86
N THR A 207 -30.46 -3.76 5.46
CA THR A 207 -31.17 -5.04 5.39
C THR A 207 -32.24 -5.07 4.30
N GLU A 208 -32.50 -3.94 3.63
CA GLU A 208 -33.40 -3.84 2.50
C GLU A 208 -32.66 -4.18 1.22
N TYR A 209 -32.87 -5.37 0.70
CA TYR A 209 -32.18 -5.88 -0.48
C TYR A 209 -32.92 -5.51 -1.76
N LYS A 210 -32.13 -5.14 -2.80
CA LYS A 210 -32.61 -4.72 -4.14
C LYS A 210 -32.71 -5.89 -5.13
N SER A 211 -32.08 -7.01 -4.79
CA SER A 211 -32.13 -8.23 -5.58
C SER A 211 -33.44 -9.01 -5.34
N ASP A 212 -33.72 -10.04 -6.15
CA ASP A 212 -34.89 -10.88 -5.98
C ASP A 212 -34.87 -11.63 -4.64
N VAL A 213 -36.03 -11.84 -4.06
CA VAL A 213 -36.23 -12.47 -2.74
C VAL A 213 -35.52 -13.83 -2.61
N LYS A 214 -35.42 -14.59 -3.70
CA LYS A 214 -34.75 -15.89 -3.74
C LYS A 214 -33.25 -15.83 -3.34
N TYR A 215 -32.61 -14.65 -3.45
CA TYR A 215 -31.20 -14.46 -3.10
C TYR A 215 -30.99 -13.98 -1.67
N HIS A 216 -32.03 -13.43 -1.02
CA HIS A 216 -31.90 -12.73 0.26
C HIS A 216 -31.33 -13.59 1.37
N ASN A 217 -31.76 -14.84 1.52
CA ASN A 217 -31.24 -15.73 2.56
C ASN A 217 -29.74 -16.00 2.35
N TRP A 218 -29.35 -16.26 1.11
CA TRP A 218 -27.93 -16.47 0.79
C TRP A 218 -27.11 -15.21 1.06
N ILE A 219 -27.59 -14.02 0.66
CA ILE A 219 -26.91 -12.74 0.91
C ILE A 219 -26.73 -12.54 2.41
N LYS A 220 -27.75 -12.77 3.22
CA LYS A 220 -27.72 -12.62 4.67
C LYS A 220 -26.64 -13.50 5.32
N GLU A 221 -26.51 -14.74 4.88
CA GLU A 221 -25.52 -15.66 5.42
C GLU A 221 -24.11 -15.32 4.93
N ILE A 222 -23.96 -15.03 3.63
CA ILE A 222 -22.63 -14.78 3.09
C ILE A 222 -22.04 -13.46 3.59
N LYS A 223 -22.84 -12.43 3.83
CA LYS A 223 -22.38 -11.16 4.43
C LYS A 223 -21.62 -11.39 5.73
N LYS A 224 -22.08 -12.29 6.59
CA LYS A 224 -21.40 -12.63 7.86
C LYS A 224 -19.98 -13.15 7.64
N THR A 225 -19.69 -13.71 6.46
CA THR A 225 -18.43 -14.37 6.14
C THR A 225 -17.48 -13.47 5.35
N ILE A 226 -18.01 -12.75 4.35
CA ILE A 226 -17.20 -12.00 3.40
C ILE A 226 -17.17 -10.48 3.65
N THR A 227 -17.91 -10.00 4.65
CA THR A 227 -17.72 -8.62 5.17
C THR A 227 -17.14 -8.66 6.59
N PRO A 228 -16.43 -7.63 7.04
CA PRO A 228 -15.93 -7.58 8.41
C PRO A 228 -17.07 -7.62 9.41
N ASN A 229 -16.94 -8.46 10.45
CA ASN A 229 -17.91 -8.49 11.53
C ASN A 229 -17.61 -7.35 12.51
N LYS A 230 -18.33 -6.24 12.35
CA LYS A 230 -18.19 -5.01 13.15
C LYS A 230 -19.55 -4.51 13.61
N ASP A 231 -19.57 -3.97 14.81
CA ASP A 231 -20.77 -3.30 15.34
C ASP A 231 -21.08 -2.00 14.60
N LYS A 232 -20.01 -1.31 14.15
CA LYS A 232 -20.13 -0.04 13.44
C LYS A 232 -19.05 0.12 12.38
N TYR A 233 -19.47 0.54 11.19
CA TYR A 233 -18.58 0.96 10.11
C TYR A 233 -18.31 2.46 10.18
N GLN A 234 -17.15 2.91 9.71
CA GLN A 234 -16.83 4.34 9.65
C GLN A 234 -17.83 5.06 8.73
N LYS A 235 -18.43 6.14 9.25
CA LYS A 235 -19.50 6.90 8.57
C LYS A 235 -20.68 6.03 8.11
N ASP A 236 -20.93 4.92 8.79
CA ASP A 236 -21.96 3.94 8.44
C ASP A 236 -21.90 3.52 6.95
N ASN A 237 -20.67 3.47 6.40
CA ASN A 237 -20.43 3.17 5.00
C ASN A 237 -19.25 2.21 4.84
N LEU A 238 -19.47 1.09 4.16
CA LEU A 238 -18.45 0.04 3.97
C LEU A 238 -17.28 0.53 3.11
N TYR A 239 -17.54 1.30 2.06
CA TYR A 239 -16.48 1.83 1.19
C TYR A 239 -15.57 2.81 1.95
N TYR A 240 -16.16 3.66 2.79
CA TYR A 240 -15.39 4.58 3.61
C TYR A 240 -14.58 3.85 4.69
N ASP A 241 -15.21 2.87 5.36
CA ASP A 241 -14.53 2.03 6.33
C ASP A 241 -13.37 1.23 5.72
N LEU A 242 -13.54 0.71 4.50
CA LEU A 242 -12.47 0.05 3.75
C LEU A 242 -11.25 0.96 3.53
N GLN A 243 -11.46 2.26 3.28
CA GLN A 243 -10.36 3.21 3.14
C GLN A 243 -9.65 3.49 4.46
N CYS A 244 -10.38 3.49 5.58
CA CYS A 244 -9.85 3.76 6.91
C CYS A 244 -9.20 2.53 7.56
N ASN A 245 -9.82 1.36 7.43
CA ASN A 245 -9.48 0.13 8.13
C ASN A 245 -9.30 -1.07 7.17
N PRO A 246 -8.43 -0.95 6.14
CA PRO A 246 -8.34 -1.98 5.09
C PRO A 246 -7.96 -3.36 5.61
N GLN A 247 -7.14 -3.47 6.65
CA GLN A 247 -6.67 -4.76 7.15
C GLN A 247 -7.78 -5.67 7.66
N ASP A 248 -8.90 -5.10 8.14
CA ASP A 248 -10.07 -5.88 8.60
C ASP A 248 -10.71 -6.70 7.48
N TYR A 249 -10.52 -6.26 6.22
CA TYR A 249 -11.09 -6.90 5.04
C TYR A 249 -10.24 -8.05 4.48
N LEU A 250 -8.97 -8.16 4.88
CA LEU A 250 -8.07 -9.20 4.35
C LEU A 250 -8.58 -10.63 4.68
N SER A 251 -9.05 -10.85 5.90
CA SER A 251 -9.62 -12.14 6.30
C SER A 251 -10.85 -12.51 5.47
N CYS A 252 -11.68 -11.52 5.09
CA CYS A 252 -12.83 -11.72 4.21
C CYS A 252 -12.40 -12.11 2.79
N MET A 253 -11.35 -11.49 2.26
CA MET A 253 -10.76 -11.84 0.97
C MET A 253 -10.21 -13.28 0.97
N ILE A 254 -9.55 -13.70 2.05
CA ILE A 254 -9.05 -15.09 2.19
C ILE A 254 -10.21 -16.09 2.24
N ARG A 255 -11.31 -15.76 2.94
CA ARG A 255 -12.49 -16.65 2.98
C ARG A 255 -13.11 -16.82 1.61
N MET A 256 -13.30 -15.73 0.86
CA MET A 256 -13.78 -15.80 -0.53
C MET A 256 -12.87 -16.67 -1.41
N MET A 257 -11.55 -16.49 -1.30
CA MET A 257 -10.58 -17.29 -2.02
C MET A 257 -10.73 -18.79 -1.70
N LYS A 258 -10.76 -19.14 -0.41
CA LYS A 258 -10.87 -20.54 0.04
C LYS A 258 -12.21 -21.19 -0.36
N GLU A 259 -13.28 -20.42 -0.40
CA GLU A 259 -14.59 -20.93 -0.84
C GLU A 259 -14.59 -21.29 -2.33
N VAL A 260 -14.04 -20.41 -3.16
CA VAL A 260 -13.92 -20.63 -4.61
C VAL A 260 -12.97 -21.80 -4.94
N GLU A 261 -11.92 -22.02 -4.13
CA GLU A 261 -11.01 -23.17 -4.29
C GLU A 261 -11.71 -24.53 -4.20
N LYS A 262 -12.78 -24.65 -3.40
CA LYS A 262 -13.51 -25.91 -3.26
C LYS A 262 -14.08 -26.39 -4.59
N ASP A 263 -14.47 -25.47 -5.46
CA ASP A 263 -15.00 -25.77 -6.79
C ASP A 263 -13.90 -25.96 -7.85
N LYS A 264 -12.62 -26.04 -7.47
CA LYS A 264 -11.45 -26.15 -8.36
C LYS A 264 -11.38 -25.04 -9.42
N VAL A 265 -11.94 -23.88 -9.11
CA VAL A 265 -11.89 -22.70 -9.98
C VAL A 265 -10.58 -21.96 -9.76
N MET A 266 -10.05 -21.33 -10.82
CA MET A 266 -8.82 -20.56 -10.74
C MET A 266 -8.95 -19.42 -9.72
N ILE A 267 -8.07 -19.43 -8.73
CA ILE A 267 -8.05 -18.51 -7.60
C ILE A 267 -7.47 -17.17 -8.02
N TYR A 268 -7.98 -16.12 -7.46
CA TYR A 268 -7.36 -14.81 -7.52
C TYR A 268 -6.43 -14.60 -6.32
N ASN A 269 -5.29 -13.93 -6.56
CA ASN A 269 -4.32 -13.67 -5.51
C ASN A 269 -4.77 -12.51 -4.61
N VAL A 270 -5.03 -12.81 -3.33
CA VAL A 270 -5.45 -11.80 -2.33
C VAL A 270 -4.28 -11.04 -1.70
N PHE A 271 -3.04 -11.50 -1.92
CA PHE A 271 -1.85 -10.91 -1.33
C PHE A 271 -1.06 -10.09 -2.34
N PRO A 272 -0.46 -8.98 -1.92
CA PRO A 272 0.45 -8.24 -2.79
C PRO A 272 1.69 -9.10 -3.06
N MET A 273 2.10 -9.15 -4.32
CA MET A 273 3.30 -9.86 -4.76
C MET A 273 4.18 -8.95 -5.62
N ARG A 274 5.47 -9.22 -5.60
CA ARG A 274 6.45 -8.58 -6.49
C ARG A 274 7.23 -9.64 -7.27
N ASN A 275 7.74 -9.24 -8.42
CA ASN A 275 8.74 -9.99 -9.19
C ASN A 275 10.06 -9.21 -9.22
N ASP A 276 11.11 -9.84 -9.68
CA ASP A 276 12.47 -9.31 -9.81
C ASP A 276 12.77 -8.70 -11.18
N ILE A 277 11.81 -8.72 -12.11
CA ILE A 277 11.99 -8.19 -13.47
C ILE A 277 12.09 -6.66 -13.45
N ILE A 278 11.22 -6.01 -12.65
CA ILE A 278 11.20 -4.55 -12.54
C ILE A 278 11.62 -4.17 -11.12
N MET A 279 12.84 -3.64 -11.00
CA MET A 279 13.36 -3.15 -9.74
C MET A 279 12.55 -1.95 -9.26
N LYS A 280 12.16 -1.96 -7.99
CA LYS A 280 11.52 -0.83 -7.33
C LYS A 280 12.56 0.04 -6.66
N SER A 281 12.30 1.33 -6.66
CA SER A 281 13.18 2.30 -6.02
C SER A 281 13.29 2.08 -4.51
N ILE A 282 14.46 2.41 -3.98
CA ILE A 282 14.74 2.46 -2.54
C ILE A 282 14.98 3.91 -2.11
N LYS A 283 14.70 4.21 -0.85
CA LYS A 283 14.97 5.52 -0.25
C LYS A 283 16.37 5.53 0.33
N LEU A 284 17.16 6.55 -0.04
CA LEU A 284 18.49 6.82 0.50
C LEU A 284 18.43 8.13 1.26
N ASP A 285 18.64 8.08 2.54
CA ASP A 285 18.81 9.22 3.44
C ASP A 285 20.29 9.42 3.81
N THR A 286 20.57 10.43 4.62
CA THR A 286 21.93 10.77 5.04
C THR A 286 22.62 9.60 5.76
N THR A 287 21.90 8.89 6.63
CA THR A 287 22.42 7.73 7.37
C THR A 287 22.80 6.59 6.43
N THR A 288 21.93 6.30 5.47
CA THR A 288 22.18 5.27 4.45
C THR A 288 23.39 5.60 3.60
N LEU A 289 23.57 6.88 3.21
CA LEU A 289 24.75 7.28 2.42
C LEU A 289 26.04 7.04 3.20
N VAL A 290 26.08 7.36 4.51
CA VAL A 290 27.24 7.09 5.35
C VAL A 290 27.51 5.59 5.42
N HIS A 291 26.48 4.77 5.62
CA HIS A 291 26.65 3.33 5.71
C HIS A 291 27.12 2.70 4.39
N LEU A 292 26.56 3.13 3.28
CA LEU A 292 26.74 2.50 1.97
C LEU A 292 27.96 3.00 1.20
N LEU A 293 28.23 4.32 1.21
CA LEU A 293 29.18 4.94 0.30
C LEU A 293 30.48 5.42 0.95
N PHE A 294 30.49 5.64 2.29
CA PHE A 294 31.67 6.14 2.96
C PHE A 294 32.85 5.16 2.83
N THR A 295 34.02 5.76 2.59
CA THR A 295 35.32 5.10 2.59
C THR A 295 36.28 5.89 3.47
N GLN A 296 37.49 5.42 3.70
CA GLN A 296 38.51 6.14 4.47
C GLN A 296 38.80 7.57 3.93
N LYS A 297 38.52 7.82 2.64
CA LYS A 297 38.70 9.15 2.02
C LYS A 297 37.81 10.24 2.59
N GLN A 298 36.61 9.89 3.10
CA GLN A 298 35.67 10.83 3.71
C GLN A 298 35.93 11.02 5.22
N GLY A 299 36.83 10.25 5.82
CA GLY A 299 37.12 10.25 7.24
C GLY A 299 36.52 9.04 7.96
N ASN A 300 36.56 9.09 9.29
CA ASN A 300 36.03 8.00 10.12
C ASN A 300 34.50 8.00 10.09
N LYS A 301 33.93 6.91 9.58
CA LYS A 301 32.47 6.71 9.49
C LYS A 301 31.76 6.88 10.84
N THR A 302 32.38 6.37 11.93
CA THR A 302 31.80 6.41 13.26
C THR A 302 31.56 7.84 13.73
N ASP A 303 32.48 8.78 13.44
CA ASP A 303 32.37 10.17 13.85
C ASP A 303 31.14 10.87 13.26
N TYR A 304 30.79 10.54 12.03
CA TYR A 304 29.59 11.07 11.37
C TYR A 304 28.28 10.47 11.90
N LEU A 305 28.32 9.23 12.43
CA LEU A 305 27.17 8.53 12.99
C LEU A 305 26.91 8.84 14.47
N LEU A 306 27.83 9.58 15.15
CA LEU A 306 27.58 10.04 16.50
C LEU A 306 26.36 10.95 16.58
N GLU A 307 25.68 10.91 17.74
CA GLU A 307 24.47 11.71 17.98
C GLU A 307 24.72 13.20 17.70
N GLY A 308 23.83 13.81 16.93
CA GLY A 308 23.91 15.20 16.48
C GLY A 308 24.82 15.47 15.28
N ASN A 309 25.83 14.64 15.02
CA ASN A 309 26.78 14.87 13.94
C ASN A 309 26.16 14.66 12.55
N LEU A 310 25.28 13.69 12.38
CA LEU A 310 24.56 13.50 11.12
C LEU A 310 23.87 14.78 10.68
N LYS A 311 23.13 15.43 11.57
CA LYS A 311 22.42 16.68 11.27
C LYS A 311 23.37 17.84 11.02
N LYS A 312 24.44 17.95 11.82
CA LYS A 312 25.47 18.99 11.70
C LYS A 312 26.20 18.92 10.36
N TYR A 313 26.52 17.73 9.88
CA TYR A 313 27.30 17.51 8.67
C TYR A 313 26.46 17.08 7.46
N GLU A 314 25.14 17.13 7.54
CA GLU A 314 24.21 16.63 6.55
C GLU A 314 24.52 17.15 5.14
N ASN A 315 24.63 18.45 4.95
CA ASN A 315 24.99 19.06 3.65
C ASN A 315 26.34 18.54 3.14
N LYS A 316 27.36 18.51 3.99
CA LYS A 316 28.71 18.04 3.64
C LYS A 316 28.69 16.56 3.21
N ILE A 317 27.93 15.72 3.90
CA ILE A 317 27.78 14.30 3.55
C ILE A 317 27.18 14.16 2.16
N TRP A 318 26.14 14.92 1.85
CA TRP A 318 25.52 14.90 0.50
C TRP A 318 26.46 15.44 -0.56
N GLU A 319 27.20 16.51 -0.28
CA GLU A 319 28.22 17.07 -1.19
C GLU A 319 29.36 16.11 -1.51
N PHE A 320 29.69 15.15 -0.64
CA PHE A 320 30.70 14.14 -0.96
C PHE A 320 30.27 13.26 -2.16
N PHE A 321 29.01 12.95 -2.27
CA PHE A 321 28.51 11.96 -3.21
C PHE A 321 27.63 12.54 -4.31
N PHE A 322 27.01 13.70 -4.10
CA PHE A 322 26.09 14.32 -5.03
C PHE A 322 26.54 15.73 -5.44
N ARG A 323 26.16 16.12 -6.65
CA ARG A 323 26.39 17.47 -7.21
C ARG A 323 25.23 18.36 -6.76
N THR A 324 25.19 18.68 -5.47
CA THR A 324 24.08 19.45 -4.84
C THR A 324 24.01 20.90 -5.30
N GLU A 325 25.07 21.41 -5.94
CA GLU A 325 25.11 22.72 -6.57
C GLU A 325 24.24 22.85 -7.82
N ARG A 326 23.81 21.73 -8.42
CA ARG A 326 22.99 21.72 -9.65
C ARG A 326 21.58 22.21 -9.41
N GLN A 327 20.96 22.78 -10.47
CA GLN A 327 19.60 23.34 -10.44
C GLN A 327 18.52 22.35 -10.00
N CYS A 328 18.70 21.05 -10.22
CA CYS A 328 17.77 20.03 -9.76
C CYS A 328 17.65 19.92 -8.22
N PHE A 329 18.64 20.44 -7.48
CA PHE A 329 18.60 20.57 -6.02
C PHE A 329 18.15 21.96 -5.55
N LYS A 330 17.87 22.89 -6.47
CA LYS A 330 17.56 24.29 -6.18
C LYS A 330 16.20 24.64 -6.81
N LYS A 331 15.16 24.60 -6.02
CA LYS A 331 13.81 24.98 -6.47
C LYS A 331 13.30 26.18 -5.64
N PRO A 332 12.81 27.26 -6.27
CA PRO A 332 12.21 28.38 -5.55
C PRO A 332 11.16 27.89 -4.54
N LYS A 333 11.18 28.43 -3.32
CA LYS A 333 10.28 28.08 -2.19
C LYS A 333 10.43 26.64 -1.64
N TYR A 334 11.42 25.88 -2.10
CA TYR A 334 11.67 24.51 -1.61
C TYR A 334 13.17 24.35 -1.30
N THR A 335 13.47 23.51 -0.32
CA THR A 335 14.83 23.12 0.07
C THR A 335 14.98 21.61 -0.11
N PHE A 336 16.16 21.16 -0.49
CA PHE A 336 16.48 19.74 -0.57
C PHE A 336 16.30 19.07 0.79
N HIS A 337 15.52 17.99 0.84
CA HIS A 337 15.15 17.30 2.10
C HIS A 337 16.17 16.21 2.49
N HIS A 338 17.36 16.21 1.90
CA HIS A 338 18.42 15.22 2.18
C HIS A 338 17.92 13.76 2.05
N MET A 339 17.08 13.54 1.05
CA MET A 339 16.56 12.23 0.69
C MET A 339 16.37 12.13 -0.81
N ILE A 340 16.75 10.99 -1.37
CA ILE A 340 16.44 10.61 -2.75
C ILE A 340 15.79 9.24 -2.76
N GLU A 341 15.04 8.96 -3.82
CA GLU A 341 14.52 7.63 -4.11
C GLU A 341 15.04 7.18 -5.46
N THR A 342 15.65 5.98 -5.54
CA THR A 342 16.32 5.51 -6.76
C THR A 342 16.14 4.02 -6.99
N ASP A 343 16.06 3.67 -8.28
CA ASP A 343 16.08 2.30 -8.80
C ASP A 343 17.47 1.90 -9.36
N GLY A 344 18.49 2.75 -9.17
CA GLY A 344 19.82 2.57 -9.72
C GLY A 344 20.01 3.21 -11.11
N VAL A 345 18.95 3.62 -11.80
CA VAL A 345 18.97 4.27 -13.12
C VAL A 345 18.52 5.73 -13.02
N SER A 346 17.36 5.94 -12.44
CA SER A 346 16.81 7.26 -12.17
C SER A 346 16.83 7.56 -10.68
N CYS A 347 16.71 8.83 -10.31
CA CYS A 347 16.44 9.22 -8.93
C CYS A 347 15.40 10.32 -8.88
N SER A 348 14.59 10.27 -7.83
CA SER A 348 13.64 11.31 -7.44
C SER A 348 14.23 12.07 -6.24
N ILE A 349 14.54 13.35 -6.44
CA ILE A 349 15.08 14.24 -5.42
C ILE A 349 13.91 14.82 -4.64
N LEU A 350 13.88 14.61 -3.34
CA LEU A 350 12.81 15.09 -2.48
C LEU A 350 13.10 16.52 -2.01
N MET A 351 12.18 17.42 -2.29
CA MET A 351 12.24 18.84 -1.92
C MET A 351 11.13 19.15 -0.93
N LEU A 352 11.47 19.75 0.21
CA LEU A 352 10.52 20.21 1.23
C LEU A 352 10.24 21.70 1.08
N ARG A 353 8.99 22.12 1.23
CA ARG A 353 8.58 23.51 1.21
C ARG A 353 9.24 24.28 2.38
N ASN A 354 9.81 25.47 2.09
CA ASN A 354 10.65 26.22 3.02
C ASN A 354 9.95 26.61 4.34
N ASP A 355 8.65 26.87 4.30
CA ASP A 355 7.87 27.23 5.49
C ASP A 355 7.65 26.07 6.47
N LEU A 356 8.00 24.84 6.06
CA LEU A 356 7.89 23.64 6.86
C LEU A 356 9.23 23.14 7.45
N ILE A 357 10.33 23.84 7.15
CA ILE A 357 11.65 23.45 7.68
C ILE A 357 11.62 23.58 9.20
N GLY A 358 12.04 22.52 9.89
CA GLY A 358 12.04 22.44 11.36
C GLY A 358 10.66 22.24 12.01
N LYS A 359 9.59 22.18 11.24
CA LYS A 359 8.24 21.90 11.74
C LYS A 359 7.92 20.41 11.63
N ARG A 360 7.13 19.92 12.58
CA ARG A 360 6.57 18.56 12.49
C ARG A 360 5.52 18.54 11.37
N ILE A 361 5.77 17.75 10.32
CA ILE A 361 4.81 17.59 9.22
C ILE A 361 3.63 16.78 9.75
N PRO A 362 2.38 17.26 9.59
CA PRO A 362 1.20 16.54 10.05
C PRO A 362 1.10 15.18 9.34
N ASN A 363 0.92 14.11 10.10
CA ASN A 363 0.48 12.83 9.54
C ASN A 363 -1.01 12.91 9.25
N ILE A 364 -1.36 13.17 8.01
CA ILE A 364 -2.75 13.10 7.56
C ILE A 364 -3.10 11.60 7.44
N LYS A 365 -3.83 11.09 8.42
CA LYS A 365 -4.44 9.76 8.30
C LYS A 365 -5.61 9.86 7.32
N VAL A 366 -5.69 8.94 6.37
CA VAL A 366 -6.91 8.74 5.57
C VAL A 366 -8.05 8.50 6.55
N GLY A 367 -9.12 9.29 6.44
CA GLY A 367 -10.23 9.26 7.42
C GLY A 367 -10.25 10.39 8.44
N SER A 368 -9.21 11.23 8.55
CA SER A 368 -9.37 12.52 9.20
C SER A 368 -10.17 13.46 8.27
N ASN A 369 -11.21 14.07 8.77
CA ASN A 369 -12.26 14.90 8.15
C ASN A 369 -11.85 15.95 7.08
N THR A 370 -10.91 15.64 6.19
CA THR A 370 -10.36 16.61 5.23
C THR A 370 -10.99 16.56 3.84
N GLU A 371 -11.75 15.52 3.53
CA GLU A 371 -12.52 15.41 2.28
C GLU A 371 -14.01 15.41 2.65
N GLN A 372 -14.67 16.53 2.42
CA GLN A 372 -16.12 16.62 2.49
C GLN A 372 -16.69 16.14 1.16
N TYR A 373 -17.52 15.11 1.22
CA TYR A 373 -18.34 14.74 0.06
C TYR A 373 -19.45 15.77 -0.14
N ILE A 374 -19.97 15.86 -1.35
CA ILE A 374 -21.00 16.85 -1.72
C ILE A 374 -22.26 16.72 -0.85
N ASP A 375 -22.61 15.51 -0.45
CA ASP A 375 -23.73 15.16 0.43
C ASP A 375 -23.49 15.52 1.91
N GLU A 376 -22.24 15.75 2.30
CA GLU A 376 -21.87 16.17 3.67
C GLU A 376 -21.84 17.69 3.84
N LEU A 377 -22.05 18.46 2.78
CA LEU A 377 -22.01 19.91 2.82
C LEU A 377 -23.33 20.45 3.39
N SER A 378 -23.24 21.14 4.51
CA SER A 378 -24.39 21.84 5.11
C SER A 378 -24.81 23.09 4.32
N ASP A 379 -23.95 23.59 3.41
CA ASP A 379 -24.21 24.78 2.59
C ASP A 379 -23.64 24.62 1.17
N TYR A 380 -24.54 24.71 0.19
CA TYR A 380 -24.22 24.61 -1.25
C TYR A 380 -23.96 25.96 -1.93
N THR A 381 -24.03 27.06 -1.23
CA THR A 381 -23.86 28.41 -1.81
C THR A 381 -22.51 28.61 -2.46
N ASN A 382 -21.46 27.97 -1.90
CA ASN A 382 -20.10 28.03 -2.43
C ASN A 382 -19.88 27.19 -3.70
N ILE A 383 -20.83 26.33 -4.06
CA ILE A 383 -20.73 25.42 -5.22
C ILE A 383 -21.50 25.95 -6.41
N LYS A 384 -22.55 26.77 -6.18
CA LYS A 384 -23.44 27.29 -7.23
C LYS A 384 -22.73 28.01 -8.38
N ASN A 385 -21.52 28.52 -8.14
CA ASN A 385 -20.71 29.25 -9.14
C ASN A 385 -19.43 28.51 -9.56
N LYS A 386 -19.30 27.23 -9.23
CA LYS A 386 -18.12 26.40 -9.64
C LYS A 386 -18.53 25.44 -10.74
N LYS A 387 -17.63 25.23 -11.70
CA LYS A 387 -17.78 24.11 -12.66
C LYS A 387 -17.73 22.79 -11.88
N ILE A 388 -18.81 22.02 -11.94
CA ILE A 388 -18.90 20.70 -11.33
C ILE A 388 -18.59 19.69 -12.42
N VAL A 389 -17.60 18.84 -12.19
CA VAL A 389 -17.30 17.71 -13.07
C VAL A 389 -17.64 16.44 -12.29
N ALA A 390 -18.64 15.70 -12.78
CA ALA A 390 -18.94 14.37 -12.30
C ALA A 390 -18.17 13.36 -13.17
N ILE A 391 -17.36 12.51 -12.55
CA ILE A 391 -16.65 11.43 -13.22
C ILE A 391 -17.27 10.14 -12.72
N ASP A 392 -17.95 9.41 -13.60
CA ASP A 392 -18.34 8.03 -13.34
C ASP A 392 -17.13 7.12 -13.65
N PRO A 393 -16.56 6.41 -12.67
CA PRO A 393 -15.42 5.54 -12.90
C PRO A 393 -15.74 4.27 -13.70
N GLY A 394 -16.98 4.07 -14.12
CA GLY A 394 -17.46 2.87 -14.83
C GLY A 394 -17.73 3.04 -16.33
N GLU A 395 -17.69 4.24 -16.90
CA GLU A 395 -17.92 4.47 -18.34
C GLU A 395 -16.87 5.40 -18.95
N VAL A 396 -16.63 5.20 -20.26
CA VAL A 396 -15.72 6.02 -21.08
C VAL A 396 -16.07 7.49 -20.95
N ILE A 397 -15.10 8.29 -20.55
CA ILE A 397 -15.23 9.74 -20.28
C ILE A 397 -15.80 10.44 -21.50
N LYS A 398 -17.06 10.84 -21.45
CA LYS A 398 -17.61 11.88 -22.33
C LYS A 398 -17.52 13.20 -21.58
N PHE A 399 -16.63 14.09 -22.01
CA PHE A 399 -16.64 15.48 -21.56
C PHE A 399 -17.93 16.11 -22.09
N ILE A 400 -18.77 16.56 -21.18
CA ILE A 400 -19.90 17.46 -21.51
C ILE A 400 -19.38 18.86 -21.23
N GLU A 401 -19.24 19.67 -22.29
CA GLU A 401 -18.93 21.09 -22.21
C GLU A 401 -20.11 21.89 -21.64
#